data_3a60bf4240b6c499b288ee15a36c2e2c
#
_entry.id   3a60bf4240b6c499b288ee15a36c2e2c
#
_cell.length_a   1.000
_cell.length_b   1.000
_cell.length_c   1.000
_cell.angle_alpha   90.00
_cell.angle_beta   90.00
_cell.angle_gamma   90.00
#
_symmetry.space_group_name_H-M   'P 1'
#
loop_
_entity.id
_entity.type
_entity.pdbx_description
1 polymer ?
#
loop_
_entity_poly.entity_id
_entity_poly.type
_entity_poly.pdbx_seq_one_letter_code
_entity_poly.pdbx_strand_id
1 'polypeptide(L)'
;GEEVTTLLPVRDFSTATFLFFCTRQGRVKRVRLEEFSNVRASGLIAMSLDAGDELAWVRPTSGSDEVILVTAHGQAIRFPEDDVRPMGRQAGGVIGVRLDEGDAVIAAEVVRPEGDLLLVSQYGYGKRSSLDEFRTQGRGGSGVVAMKVTPRTGHVAAATVAREEDTAVLVSRRGRMILVPVAQIPRQGRHTQGVSVMRLQEGDEVASVAVGLLGEALAPSRSTQEVLSGDGIEGAN
;
A
#
# COMPACT_ATOMS: atom_id res chain seq x y z
N GLY A 1 -3.97 -11.11 21.50
CA GLY A 1 -2.70 -10.43 21.55
C GLY A 1 -2.72 -9.26 20.59
N GLU A 2 -1.82 -8.30 20.76
CA GLU A 2 -1.63 -7.21 19.81
C GLU A 2 -0.79 -7.69 18.63
N GLU A 3 -1.06 -7.17 17.43
CA GLU A 3 -0.33 -7.49 16.21
C GLU A 3 0.19 -6.19 15.56
N VAL A 4 1.39 -6.23 14.98
CA VAL A 4 1.92 -5.13 14.18
C VAL A 4 1.29 -5.19 12.79
N THR A 5 0.44 -4.22 12.46
CA THR A 5 -0.28 -4.19 11.17
C THR A 5 0.41 -3.35 10.11
N THR A 6 1.16 -2.33 10.51
CA THR A 6 1.89 -1.45 9.57
C THR A 6 3.14 -0.88 10.23
N LEU A 7 4.17 -0.61 9.42
CA LEU A 7 5.42 0.03 9.84
C LEU A 7 5.71 1.21 8.91
N LEU A 8 5.88 2.38 9.49
CA LEU A 8 6.26 3.61 8.78
C LEU A 8 7.50 4.21 9.42
N PRO A 9 8.65 4.23 8.73
CA PRO A 9 9.83 4.92 9.23
C PRO A 9 9.67 6.44 9.08
N VAL A 10 9.72 7.16 10.20
CA VAL A 10 9.73 8.63 10.22
C VAL A 10 11.11 9.09 10.67
N ARG A 11 11.91 9.65 9.77
CA ARG A 11 13.26 10.17 10.05
C ARG A 11 13.23 11.62 10.51
N ASP A 12 12.27 12.37 9.97
CA ASP A 12 12.11 13.79 10.21
C ASP A 12 10.63 14.14 10.23
N PHE A 13 10.16 14.78 11.30
CA PHE A 13 8.77 15.22 11.45
C PHE A 13 8.39 16.42 10.57
N SER A 14 9.37 17.01 9.87
CA SER A 14 9.13 18.09 8.89
C SER A 14 8.83 17.57 7.46
N THR A 15 9.04 16.28 7.18
CA THR A 15 8.93 15.70 5.84
C THR A 15 7.50 15.48 5.36
N ALA A 16 6.53 15.45 6.27
CA ALA A 16 5.11 15.33 5.97
C ALA A 16 4.30 16.20 6.93
N THR A 17 3.13 16.65 6.50
CA THR A 17 2.26 17.48 7.34
C THR A 17 1.29 16.61 8.14
N PHE A 18 0.84 15.50 7.53
CA PHE A 18 -0.14 14.60 8.13
C PHE A 18 0.26 13.14 7.99
N LEU A 19 -0.33 12.32 8.85
CA LEU A 19 -0.51 10.90 8.64
C LEU A 19 -1.97 10.65 8.26
N PHE A 20 -2.15 9.97 7.13
CA PHE A 20 -3.43 9.50 6.66
C PHE A 20 -3.60 8.04 7.04
N PHE A 21 -4.66 7.73 7.76
CA PHE A 21 -4.99 6.40 8.29
C PHE A 21 -6.14 5.82 7.49
N CYS A 22 -6.11 4.52 7.23
CA CYS A 22 -7.21 3.79 6.63
C CYS A 22 -7.38 2.43 7.31
N THR A 23 -8.63 2.09 7.66
CA THR A 23 -8.98 0.78 8.22
C THR A 23 -9.48 -0.17 7.14
N ARG A 24 -9.55 -1.46 7.48
CA ARG A 24 -10.09 -2.48 6.57
C ARG A 24 -11.56 -2.27 6.25
N GLN A 25 -12.34 -1.71 7.18
CA GLN A 25 -13.76 -1.39 6.95
C GLN A 25 -13.97 -0.01 6.29
N GLY A 26 -12.89 0.60 5.78
CA GLY A 26 -12.97 1.81 4.95
C GLY A 26 -13.16 3.11 5.73
N ARG A 27 -12.87 3.12 7.03
CA ARG A 27 -12.75 4.37 7.78
C ARG A 27 -11.42 5.02 7.49
N VAL A 28 -11.42 6.33 7.36
CA VAL A 28 -10.22 7.14 7.12
C VAL A 28 -10.12 8.28 8.12
N LYS A 29 -8.88 8.67 8.38
CA LYS A 29 -8.58 9.73 9.32
C LYS A 29 -7.28 10.43 8.93
N ARG A 30 -7.19 11.73 9.21
CA ARG A 30 -5.99 12.53 9.00
C ARG A 30 -5.59 13.17 10.32
N VAL A 31 -4.34 12.95 10.74
CA VAL A 31 -3.76 13.48 12.00
C VAL A 31 -2.48 14.23 11.66
N ARG A 32 -2.25 15.39 12.30
CA ARG A 32 -0.98 16.11 12.14
C ARG A 32 0.19 15.24 12.62
N LEU A 33 1.25 15.15 11.81
CA LEU A 33 2.41 14.34 12.15
C LEU A 33 3.05 14.79 13.48
N GLU A 34 3.03 16.09 13.78
CA GLU A 34 3.56 16.66 15.02
C GLU A 34 2.93 16.09 16.30
N GLU A 35 1.68 15.59 16.23
CA GLU A 35 1.02 14.95 17.38
C GLU A 35 1.67 13.64 17.83
N PHE A 36 2.58 13.11 17.02
CA PHE A 36 3.35 11.90 17.29
C PHE A 36 4.82 12.16 17.65
N SER A 37 5.24 13.43 17.79
CA SER A 37 6.62 13.77 18.13
C SER A 37 7.05 13.36 19.54
N ASN A 38 6.10 13.31 20.49
CA ASN A 38 6.34 12.95 21.89
C ASN A 38 5.77 11.57 22.20
N VAL A 39 6.49 10.51 21.81
CA VAL A 39 6.09 9.11 22.06
C VAL A 39 6.53 8.70 23.47
N ARG A 40 5.61 8.11 24.25
CA ARG A 40 5.89 7.48 25.53
C ARG A 40 6.34 6.03 25.31
N ALA A 41 7.06 5.46 26.27
CA ALA A 41 7.47 4.05 26.20
C ALA A 41 6.28 3.06 26.06
N SER A 42 5.11 3.44 26.57
CA SER A 42 3.86 2.68 26.41
C SER A 42 3.15 2.87 25.07
N GLY A 43 3.75 3.65 24.14
CA GLY A 43 3.12 4.01 22.88
C GLY A 43 2.03 5.07 23.02
N LEU A 44 1.35 5.33 21.91
CA LEU A 44 0.25 6.29 21.80
C LEU A 44 -0.91 5.63 21.06
N ILE A 45 -2.14 5.84 21.56
CA ILE A 45 -3.33 5.49 20.79
C ILE A 45 -3.39 6.41 19.57
N ALA A 46 -3.34 5.81 18.37
CA ALA A 46 -3.35 6.55 17.12
C ALA A 46 -4.75 6.69 16.52
N MET A 47 -5.67 5.76 16.81
CA MET A 47 -7.04 5.74 16.31
C MET A 47 -7.93 4.90 17.22
N SER A 48 -9.18 5.32 17.44
CA SER A 48 -10.21 4.44 18.01
C SER A 48 -10.81 3.61 16.88
N LEU A 49 -10.84 2.29 17.08
CA LEU A 49 -11.37 1.35 16.09
C LEU A 49 -12.77 0.88 16.51
N ASP A 50 -13.64 0.68 15.53
CA ASP A 50 -14.92 0.00 15.73
C ASP A 50 -14.68 -1.50 16.01
N ALA A 51 -15.63 -2.17 16.65
CA ALA A 51 -15.51 -3.60 16.94
C ALA A 51 -15.34 -4.42 15.65
N GLY A 52 -14.28 -5.23 15.59
CA GLY A 52 -13.96 -6.06 14.42
C GLY A 52 -13.31 -5.31 13.25
N ASP A 53 -12.97 -4.02 13.40
CA ASP A 53 -12.20 -3.28 12.40
C ASP A 53 -10.69 -3.32 12.75
N GLU A 54 -9.85 -3.07 11.76
CA GLU A 54 -8.40 -3.13 11.85
C GLU A 54 -7.78 -1.92 11.13
N LEU A 55 -6.86 -1.21 11.80
CA LEU A 55 -6.03 -0.21 11.15
C LEU A 55 -4.99 -0.93 10.27
N ALA A 56 -5.07 -0.76 8.96
CA ALA A 56 -4.23 -1.49 8.03
C ALA A 56 -3.23 -0.59 7.27
N TRP A 57 -3.55 0.68 7.03
CA TRP A 57 -2.67 1.58 6.29
C TRP A 57 -2.49 2.89 7.00
N VAL A 58 -1.23 3.34 7.02
CA VAL A 58 -0.82 4.69 7.43
C VAL A 58 0.09 5.23 6.35
N ARG A 59 -0.21 6.41 5.81
CA ARG A 59 0.58 7.07 4.77
C ARG A 59 0.91 8.51 5.18
N PRO A 60 2.17 8.94 4.99
CA PRO A 60 2.52 10.35 5.14
C PRO A 60 1.93 11.14 3.97
N THR A 61 1.33 12.29 4.27
CA THR A 61 0.72 13.17 3.26
C THR A 61 1.09 14.64 3.52
N SER A 62 1.00 15.45 2.46
CA SER A 62 1.39 16.87 2.49
C SER A 62 0.28 17.80 3.01
N GLY A 63 -0.97 17.35 3.00
CA GLY A 63 -2.15 18.17 3.30
C GLY A 63 -2.96 18.53 2.06
N SER A 64 -2.39 18.34 0.86
CA SER A 64 -3.01 18.61 -0.43
C SER A 64 -2.93 17.43 -1.41
N ASP A 65 -2.59 16.25 -0.90
CA ASP A 65 -2.50 15.05 -1.72
C ASP A 65 -3.89 14.49 -2.04
N GLU A 66 -3.96 13.70 -3.10
CA GLU A 66 -5.08 12.82 -3.34
C GLU A 66 -4.75 11.40 -2.87
N VAL A 67 -5.75 10.71 -2.37
CA VAL A 67 -5.64 9.31 -1.94
C VAL A 67 -6.57 8.44 -2.76
N ILE A 68 -6.16 7.19 -2.96
CA ILE A 68 -6.96 6.17 -3.60
C ILE A 68 -7.09 4.96 -2.69
N LEU A 69 -8.32 4.54 -2.43
CA LEU A 69 -8.63 3.31 -1.69
C LEU A 69 -9.10 2.26 -2.69
N VAL A 70 -8.64 1.03 -2.52
CA VAL A 70 -9.02 -0.11 -3.36
C VAL A 70 -9.63 -1.20 -2.50
N THR A 71 -10.70 -1.85 -2.98
CA THR A 71 -11.40 -2.90 -2.25
C THR A 71 -11.15 -4.29 -2.84
N ALA A 72 -11.39 -5.33 -2.04
CA ALA A 72 -11.25 -6.73 -2.46
C ALA A 72 -12.19 -7.09 -3.61
N HIS A 73 -13.39 -6.50 -3.65
CA HIS A 73 -14.34 -6.70 -4.76
C HIS A 73 -14.01 -5.90 -6.02
N GLY A 74 -12.83 -5.21 -6.03
CA GLY A 74 -12.30 -4.56 -7.22
C GLY A 74 -12.87 -3.17 -7.49
N GLN A 75 -13.37 -2.47 -6.46
CA GLN A 75 -13.72 -1.07 -6.55
C GLN A 75 -12.53 -0.19 -6.15
N ALA A 76 -12.48 1.04 -6.65
CA ALA A 76 -11.54 2.06 -6.18
C ALA A 76 -12.23 3.42 -6.07
N ILE A 77 -11.88 4.16 -5.04
CA ILE A 77 -12.33 5.55 -4.83
C ILE A 77 -11.13 6.45 -4.66
N ARG A 78 -11.07 7.53 -5.45
CA ARG A 78 -10.03 8.56 -5.38
C ARG A 78 -10.66 9.86 -4.92
N PHE A 79 -10.07 10.50 -3.91
CA PHE A 79 -10.54 11.76 -3.36
C PHE A 79 -9.39 12.59 -2.80
N PRO A 80 -9.57 13.93 -2.68
CA PRO A 80 -8.59 14.78 -2.01
C PRO A 80 -8.52 14.45 -0.52
N GLU A 81 -7.32 14.40 0.05
CA GLU A 81 -7.16 14.15 1.48
C GLU A 81 -7.80 15.22 2.37
N ASP A 82 -7.99 16.44 1.87
CA ASP A 82 -8.61 17.54 2.61
C ASP A 82 -10.13 17.40 2.75
N ASP A 83 -10.79 16.50 2.01
CA ASP A 83 -12.14 16.02 2.32
C ASP A 83 -12.22 15.37 3.72
N VAL A 84 -11.07 14.94 4.26
CA VAL A 84 -10.91 14.41 5.61
C VAL A 84 -10.31 15.49 6.50
N ARG A 85 -11.14 16.22 7.24
CA ARG A 85 -10.63 17.23 8.17
C ARG A 85 -9.63 16.63 9.16
N PRO A 86 -8.58 17.36 9.58
CA PRO A 86 -7.68 16.93 10.63
C PRO A 86 -8.43 16.61 11.92
N MET A 87 -8.06 15.53 12.59
CA MET A 87 -8.68 15.05 13.83
C MET A 87 -7.59 14.67 14.83
N GLY A 88 -7.93 14.76 16.12
CA GLY A 88 -7.04 14.27 17.17
C GLY A 88 -6.86 12.75 17.13
N ARG A 89 -5.78 12.25 17.75
CA ARG A 89 -5.37 10.84 17.72
C ARG A 89 -6.45 9.84 18.14
N GLN A 90 -7.28 10.19 19.13
CA GLN A 90 -8.31 9.29 19.65
C GLN A 90 -9.61 9.24 18.82
N ALA A 91 -9.73 10.03 17.74
CA ALA A 91 -10.91 9.98 16.90
C ALA A 91 -10.96 8.68 16.08
N GLY A 92 -12.17 8.16 15.84
CA GLY A 92 -12.43 6.95 15.03
C GLY A 92 -12.46 7.19 13.52
N GLY A 93 -12.28 8.45 13.07
CA GLY A 93 -12.29 8.78 11.64
C GLY A 93 -13.70 8.90 11.06
N VAL A 94 -13.73 8.96 9.74
CA VAL A 94 -14.95 9.12 8.92
C VAL A 94 -14.98 8.06 7.81
N ILE A 95 -16.11 7.85 7.18
CA ILE A 95 -16.23 6.91 6.06
C ILE A 95 -15.43 7.46 4.86
N GLY A 96 -14.42 6.70 4.42
CA GLY A 96 -13.63 6.94 3.21
C GLY A 96 -14.26 6.32 1.98
N VAL A 97 -14.68 5.06 2.11
CA VAL A 97 -15.37 4.28 1.07
C VAL A 97 -16.56 3.54 1.67
N ARG A 98 -17.64 3.41 0.92
CA ARG A 98 -18.76 2.55 1.28
C ARG A 98 -18.51 1.18 0.68
N LEU A 99 -18.44 0.18 1.54
CA LEU A 99 -18.21 -1.21 1.17
C LEU A 99 -19.54 -1.95 0.98
N ASP A 100 -19.57 -2.87 0.03
CA ASP A 100 -20.63 -3.87 -0.09
C ASP A 100 -20.45 -4.96 0.99
N GLU A 101 -21.48 -5.77 1.20
CA GLU A 101 -21.41 -6.88 2.16
C GLU A 101 -20.26 -7.86 1.79
N GLY A 102 -19.44 -8.17 2.77
CA GLY A 102 -18.28 -9.06 2.60
C GLY A 102 -17.07 -8.43 1.90
N ASP A 103 -17.14 -7.15 1.51
CA ASP A 103 -15.99 -6.43 0.94
C ASP A 103 -15.10 -5.82 2.03
N ALA A 104 -13.88 -5.54 1.69
CA ALA A 104 -12.90 -4.89 2.57
C ALA A 104 -11.93 -4.03 1.74
N VAL A 105 -11.41 -2.97 2.34
CA VAL A 105 -10.27 -2.25 1.76
C VAL A 105 -9.05 -3.18 1.76
N ILE A 106 -8.32 -3.20 0.64
CA ILE A 106 -7.08 -3.97 0.49
C ILE A 106 -5.87 -3.08 0.19
N ALA A 107 -6.07 -1.82 -0.14
CA ALA A 107 -5.01 -0.85 -0.31
C ALA A 107 -5.51 0.58 -0.06
N ALA A 108 -4.62 1.40 0.51
CA ALA A 108 -4.78 2.84 0.62
C ALA A 108 -3.45 3.50 0.23
N GLU A 109 -3.44 4.23 -0.88
CA GLU A 109 -2.25 4.81 -1.47
C GLU A 109 -2.41 6.31 -1.72
N VAL A 110 -1.28 7.02 -1.67
CA VAL A 110 -1.20 8.41 -2.13
C VAL A 110 -1.06 8.40 -3.65
N VAL A 111 -1.91 9.17 -4.33
CA VAL A 111 -1.86 9.32 -5.79
C VAL A 111 -0.59 10.06 -6.18
N ARG A 112 0.19 9.47 -7.07
CA ARG A 112 1.38 10.08 -7.67
C ARG A 112 1.14 10.24 -9.16
N PRO A 113 1.21 11.45 -9.72
CA PRO A 113 0.84 11.72 -11.12
C PRO A 113 1.56 10.86 -12.15
N GLU A 114 2.80 10.44 -11.85
CA GLU A 114 3.65 9.67 -12.77
C GLU A 114 3.47 8.15 -12.66
N GLY A 115 2.53 7.70 -11.80
CA GLY A 115 2.31 6.27 -11.55
C GLY A 115 1.03 5.75 -12.22
N ASP A 116 0.97 4.43 -12.34
CA ASP A 116 -0.23 3.67 -12.64
C ASP A 116 -0.71 2.94 -11.38
N LEU A 117 -2.00 2.66 -11.27
CA LEU A 117 -2.51 1.76 -10.26
C LEU A 117 -2.23 0.32 -10.69
N LEU A 118 -1.26 -0.31 -10.04
CA LEU A 118 -0.98 -1.75 -10.17
C LEU A 118 -1.97 -2.51 -9.29
N LEU A 119 -2.67 -3.47 -9.88
CA LEU A 119 -3.65 -4.32 -9.22
C LEU A 119 -3.25 -5.78 -9.45
N VAL A 120 -3.23 -6.56 -8.37
CA VAL A 120 -2.97 -8.01 -8.43
C VAL A 120 -4.06 -8.74 -7.66
N SER A 121 -4.65 -9.76 -8.29
CA SER A 121 -5.72 -10.56 -7.72
C SER A 121 -5.18 -11.79 -6.98
N GLN A 122 -6.04 -12.40 -6.18
CA GLN A 122 -5.80 -13.57 -5.35
C GLN A 122 -5.12 -14.71 -6.13
N TYR A 123 -5.56 -14.98 -7.36
CA TYR A 123 -5.03 -16.09 -8.17
C TYR A 123 -3.97 -15.64 -9.18
N GLY A 124 -3.28 -14.51 -8.91
CA GLY A 124 -2.09 -14.10 -9.65
C GLY A 124 -2.37 -13.43 -10.99
N TYR A 125 -3.58 -12.91 -11.21
CA TYR A 125 -3.86 -12.03 -12.34
C TYR A 125 -3.51 -10.59 -11.96
N GLY A 126 -2.89 -9.86 -12.88
CA GLY A 126 -2.48 -8.50 -12.62
C GLY A 126 -2.57 -7.61 -13.85
N LYS A 127 -2.65 -6.32 -13.60
CA LYS A 127 -2.61 -5.26 -14.58
C LYS A 127 -2.19 -3.96 -13.93
N ARG A 128 -1.84 -2.98 -14.74
CA ARG A 128 -1.76 -1.58 -14.33
C ARG A 128 -2.81 -0.77 -15.09
N SER A 129 -3.41 0.20 -14.44
CA SER A 129 -4.39 1.11 -15.04
C SER A 129 -3.97 2.55 -14.76
N SER A 130 -4.13 3.43 -15.76
CA SER A 130 -3.85 4.86 -15.56
C SER A 130 -4.64 5.41 -14.39
N LEU A 131 -4.01 6.20 -13.55
CA LEU A 131 -4.68 6.92 -12.48
C LEU A 131 -5.72 7.93 -13.01
N ASP A 132 -5.59 8.36 -14.28
CA ASP A 132 -6.57 9.24 -14.92
C ASP A 132 -7.93 8.57 -15.18
N GLU A 133 -7.98 7.23 -15.21
CA GLU A 133 -9.24 6.50 -15.31
C GLU A 133 -10.06 6.55 -14.01
N PHE A 134 -9.44 6.95 -12.90
CA PHE A 134 -10.07 7.08 -11.59
C PHE A 134 -10.33 8.55 -11.30
N ARG A 135 -11.50 9.03 -11.72
CA ARG A 135 -11.90 10.43 -11.47
C ARG A 135 -11.86 10.74 -9.97
N THR A 136 -11.42 11.93 -9.63
CA THR A 136 -11.56 12.48 -8.28
C THR A 136 -13.03 12.67 -7.94
N GLN A 137 -13.45 12.21 -6.77
CA GLN A 137 -14.84 12.30 -6.28
C GLN A 137 -14.82 12.57 -4.78
N GLY A 138 -15.99 12.86 -4.17
CA GLY A 138 -16.08 12.97 -2.72
C GLY A 138 -15.89 11.63 -2.02
N ARG A 139 -15.29 11.62 -0.82
CA ARG A 139 -15.16 10.43 0.00
C ARG A 139 -16.53 9.84 0.39
N GLY A 140 -16.54 8.56 0.81
CA GLY A 140 -17.73 7.88 1.31
C GLY A 140 -18.71 7.41 0.24
N GLY A 141 -18.31 7.49 -1.05
CA GLY A 141 -18.97 6.79 -2.15
C GLY A 141 -18.52 5.34 -2.28
N SER A 142 -19.11 4.59 -3.22
CA SER A 142 -18.71 3.20 -3.52
C SER A 142 -17.55 3.12 -4.53
N GLY A 143 -17.11 4.27 -5.09
CA GLY A 143 -16.03 4.30 -6.06
C GLY A 143 -16.46 3.89 -7.47
N VAL A 144 -15.49 3.41 -8.23
CA VAL A 144 -15.65 2.90 -9.61
C VAL A 144 -14.92 1.57 -9.74
N VAL A 145 -15.33 0.74 -10.69
CA VAL A 145 -14.65 -0.54 -10.97
C VAL A 145 -13.19 -0.26 -11.32
N ALA A 146 -12.28 -0.89 -10.59
CA ALA A 146 -10.83 -0.86 -10.82
C ALA A 146 -10.34 -2.15 -11.48
N MET A 147 -10.94 -3.29 -11.11
CA MET A 147 -10.61 -4.58 -11.69
C MET A 147 -11.88 -5.46 -11.75
N LYS A 148 -12.09 -6.14 -12.87
CA LYS A 148 -13.17 -7.12 -12.98
C LYS A 148 -12.79 -8.38 -12.21
N VAL A 149 -13.46 -8.60 -11.08
CA VAL A 149 -13.33 -9.80 -10.25
C VAL A 149 -14.19 -10.92 -10.84
N THR A 150 -13.62 -12.12 -10.94
CA THR A 150 -14.29 -13.32 -11.48
C THR A 150 -13.86 -14.54 -10.67
N PRO A 151 -14.58 -15.69 -10.76
CA PRO A 151 -14.12 -16.93 -10.12
C PRO A 151 -12.71 -17.36 -10.56
N ARG A 152 -12.29 -16.97 -11.76
CA ARG A 152 -10.97 -17.28 -12.31
C ARG A 152 -9.85 -16.44 -11.68
N THR A 153 -10.13 -15.20 -11.36
CA THR A 153 -9.12 -14.27 -10.81
C THR A 153 -9.09 -14.28 -9.30
N GLY A 154 -10.20 -14.60 -8.65
CA GLY A 154 -10.41 -14.32 -7.24
C GLY A 154 -10.54 -12.82 -7.00
N HIS A 155 -10.63 -12.42 -5.73
CA HIS A 155 -10.68 -11.04 -5.30
C HIS A 155 -9.36 -10.29 -5.58
N VAL A 156 -9.37 -8.95 -5.53
CA VAL A 156 -8.12 -8.18 -5.53
C VAL A 156 -7.40 -8.45 -4.20
N ALA A 157 -6.15 -8.89 -4.29
CA ALA A 157 -5.33 -9.23 -3.12
C ALA A 157 -4.39 -8.08 -2.72
N ALA A 158 -3.93 -7.32 -3.70
CA ALA A 158 -3.05 -6.18 -3.47
C ALA A 158 -3.21 -5.12 -4.56
N ALA A 159 -3.01 -3.87 -4.17
CA ALA A 159 -2.90 -2.75 -5.10
C ALA A 159 -1.88 -1.74 -4.57
N THR A 160 -1.18 -1.07 -5.48
CA THR A 160 -0.23 0.01 -5.14
C THR A 160 -0.04 0.92 -6.34
N VAL A 161 0.44 2.14 -6.11
CA VAL A 161 0.84 3.04 -7.18
C VAL A 161 2.27 2.70 -7.57
N ALA A 162 2.50 2.37 -8.85
CA ALA A 162 3.78 1.93 -9.38
C ALA A 162 4.16 2.75 -10.63
N ARG A 163 5.45 2.99 -10.81
CA ARG A 163 6.02 3.59 -12.01
C ARG A 163 6.50 2.51 -12.97
N GLU A 164 6.69 2.86 -14.23
CA GLU A 164 7.12 1.91 -15.24
C GLU A 164 8.54 1.35 -14.99
N GLU A 165 9.41 2.16 -14.40
CA GLU A 165 10.77 1.79 -14.03
C GLU A 165 10.88 0.92 -12.77
N ASP A 166 9.80 0.79 -12.00
CA ASP A 166 9.79 -0.03 -10.79
C ASP A 166 9.84 -1.53 -11.10
N THR A 167 10.21 -2.29 -10.09
CA THR A 167 10.05 -3.75 -10.06
C THR A 167 9.02 -4.12 -8.98
N ALA A 168 8.07 -4.95 -9.36
CA ALA A 168 7.11 -5.53 -8.44
C ALA A 168 7.65 -6.84 -7.87
N VAL A 169 7.61 -6.96 -6.55
CA VAL A 169 7.87 -8.20 -5.80
C VAL A 169 6.52 -8.79 -5.42
N LEU A 170 6.19 -9.95 -5.95
CA LEU A 170 4.96 -10.66 -5.62
C LEU A 170 5.31 -11.86 -4.73
N VAL A 171 4.60 -12.02 -3.63
CA VAL A 171 4.79 -13.12 -2.69
C VAL A 171 3.47 -13.87 -2.52
N SER A 172 3.53 -15.21 -2.60
CA SER A 172 2.36 -16.05 -2.35
C SER A 172 2.29 -16.52 -0.89
N ARG A 173 1.12 -16.98 -0.45
CA ARG A 173 0.89 -17.50 0.91
C ARG A 173 1.77 -18.71 1.25
N ARG A 174 2.17 -19.51 0.24
CA ARG A 174 3.08 -20.65 0.41
C ARG A 174 4.56 -20.27 0.28
N GLY A 175 4.87 -18.95 0.31
CA GLY A 175 6.25 -18.46 0.34
C GLY A 175 6.95 -18.41 -1.02
N ARG A 176 6.23 -18.58 -2.14
CA ARG A 176 6.79 -18.35 -3.46
C ARG A 176 6.94 -16.87 -3.72
N MET A 177 8.10 -16.43 -4.18
CA MET A 177 8.38 -15.05 -4.54
C MET A 177 8.82 -14.95 -5.99
N ILE A 178 8.36 -13.92 -6.68
CA ILE A 178 8.81 -13.53 -8.02
C ILE A 178 9.04 -12.04 -8.10
N LEU A 179 9.95 -11.65 -8.98
CA LEU A 179 10.22 -10.26 -9.36
C LEU A 179 9.74 -10.05 -10.79
N VAL A 180 8.93 -9.02 -10.98
CA VAL A 180 8.37 -8.67 -12.29
C VAL A 180 8.61 -7.18 -12.54
N PRO A 181 9.39 -6.80 -13.58
CA PRO A 181 9.44 -5.40 -14.00
C PRO A 181 8.03 -4.86 -14.27
N VAL A 182 7.69 -3.71 -13.69
CA VAL A 182 6.35 -3.12 -13.85
C VAL A 182 6.04 -2.85 -15.33
N ALA A 183 7.06 -2.49 -16.13
CA ALA A 183 6.95 -2.35 -17.58
C ALA A 183 6.39 -3.60 -18.30
N GLN A 184 6.63 -4.81 -17.77
CA GLN A 184 6.12 -6.06 -18.34
C GLN A 184 4.68 -6.37 -17.97
N ILE A 185 4.11 -5.66 -16.97
CA ILE A 185 2.72 -5.79 -16.60
C ILE A 185 1.89 -4.90 -17.52
N PRO A 186 0.93 -5.46 -18.29
CA PRO A 186 0.24 -4.66 -19.30
C PRO A 186 -0.62 -3.56 -18.68
N ARG A 187 -0.58 -2.37 -19.30
CA ARG A 187 -1.49 -1.28 -19.00
C ARG A 187 -2.83 -1.56 -19.66
N GLN A 188 -3.89 -1.64 -18.87
CA GLN A 188 -5.22 -2.01 -19.32
C GLN A 188 -6.28 -1.13 -18.66
N GLY A 189 -7.41 -0.97 -19.34
CA GLY A 189 -8.55 -0.24 -18.78
C GLY A 189 -9.09 -0.88 -17.50
N ARG A 190 -9.67 -0.05 -16.64
CA ARG A 190 -10.13 -0.43 -15.29
C ARG A 190 -11.17 -1.59 -15.28
N HIS A 191 -11.96 -1.76 -16.34
CA HIS A 191 -12.98 -2.82 -16.44
C HIS A 191 -12.44 -4.22 -16.80
N THR A 192 -11.13 -4.37 -16.98
CA THR A 192 -10.52 -5.66 -17.35
C THR A 192 -10.13 -6.48 -16.10
N GLN A 193 -9.94 -7.77 -16.30
CA GLN A 193 -9.53 -8.72 -15.25
C GLN A 193 -8.00 -8.87 -15.12
N GLY A 194 -7.21 -8.22 -16.01
CA GLY A 194 -5.77 -8.42 -16.06
C GLY A 194 -5.33 -9.68 -16.79
N VAL A 195 -4.04 -9.96 -16.71
CA VAL A 195 -3.39 -11.17 -17.27
C VAL A 195 -2.69 -11.94 -16.14
N SER A 196 -2.33 -13.19 -16.39
CA SER A 196 -1.55 -13.98 -15.43
C SER A 196 -0.15 -13.37 -15.28
N VAL A 197 0.16 -12.78 -14.14
CA VAL A 197 1.47 -12.22 -13.78
C VAL A 197 2.26 -13.13 -12.84
N MET A 198 1.56 -13.94 -12.05
CA MET A 198 2.16 -14.96 -11.19
C MET A 198 1.41 -16.29 -11.36
N ARG A 199 2.12 -17.32 -11.81
CA ARG A 199 1.55 -18.68 -11.87
C ARG A 199 1.64 -19.32 -10.50
N LEU A 200 0.49 -19.57 -9.89
CA LEU A 200 0.38 -20.20 -8.58
C LEU A 200 0.11 -21.71 -8.71
N GLN A 201 0.50 -22.46 -7.70
CA GLN A 201 0.10 -23.86 -7.56
C GLN A 201 -1.36 -23.91 -7.06
N GLU A 202 -2.01 -25.07 -7.26
CA GLU A 202 -3.37 -25.28 -6.78
C GLU A 202 -3.49 -25.02 -5.27
N GLY A 203 -4.45 -24.20 -4.88
CA GLY A 203 -4.70 -23.79 -3.50
C GLY A 203 -3.66 -22.81 -2.92
N ASP A 204 -2.81 -22.19 -3.76
CA ASP A 204 -1.97 -21.06 -3.35
C ASP A 204 -2.59 -19.73 -3.80
N GLU A 205 -2.25 -18.65 -3.09
CA GLU A 205 -2.81 -17.32 -3.30
C GLU A 205 -1.71 -16.26 -3.18
N VAL A 206 -1.89 -15.13 -3.85
CA VAL A 206 -1.05 -13.93 -3.63
C VAL A 206 -1.27 -13.43 -2.21
N ALA A 207 -0.19 -13.26 -1.46
CA ALA A 207 -0.19 -12.74 -0.10
C ALA A 207 0.10 -11.26 -0.04
N SER A 208 1.07 -10.79 -0.83
CA SER A 208 1.48 -9.38 -0.85
C SER A 208 2.16 -8.99 -2.16
N VAL A 209 2.14 -7.69 -2.42
CA VAL A 209 2.87 -7.05 -3.52
C VAL A 209 3.58 -5.82 -2.95
N ALA A 210 4.84 -5.67 -3.27
CA ALA A 210 5.62 -4.46 -3.00
C ALA A 210 6.25 -3.96 -4.29
N VAL A 211 6.46 -2.66 -4.42
CA VAL A 211 7.13 -2.05 -5.58
C VAL A 211 8.28 -1.17 -5.13
N GLY A 212 9.33 -1.11 -5.93
CA GLY A 212 10.48 -0.25 -5.71
C GLY A 212 11.53 -0.37 -6.80
N LEU A 213 12.51 0.52 -6.78
CA LEU A 213 13.68 0.42 -7.63
C LEU A 213 14.58 -0.69 -7.12
N LEU A 214 14.89 -1.67 -7.96
CA LEU A 214 15.73 -2.83 -7.59
C LEU A 214 17.13 -2.42 -7.09
N GLY A 215 17.63 -1.25 -7.52
CA GLY A 215 18.92 -0.71 -7.11
C GLY A 215 18.99 -0.22 -5.66
N GLU A 216 17.87 0.17 -5.05
CA GLU A 216 17.84 0.63 -3.65
C GLU A 216 17.62 -0.51 -2.65
N ALA A 217 16.92 -1.58 -3.06
CA ALA A 217 16.63 -2.73 -2.21
C ALA A 217 17.80 -3.73 -2.08
N LEU A 218 18.76 -3.71 -3.02
CA LEU A 218 19.92 -4.62 -3.05
C LEU A 218 21.26 -3.91 -2.84
N ALA A 219 21.29 -2.58 -2.63
CA ALA A 219 22.51 -1.90 -2.23
C ALA A 219 22.90 -2.38 -0.82
N PRO A 220 24.03 -3.07 -0.63
CA PRO A 220 24.48 -3.44 0.70
C PRO A 220 24.60 -2.16 1.53
N SER A 221 24.06 -2.18 2.73
CA SER A 221 24.22 -1.05 3.65
C SER A 221 25.71 -0.76 3.76
N ARG A 222 26.12 0.50 3.69
CA ARG A 222 27.54 0.94 3.76
C ARG A 222 28.34 0.37 4.93
N SER A 223 27.69 -0.24 5.92
CA SER A 223 28.33 -0.90 7.06
C SER A 223 28.94 -2.28 6.73
N THR A 224 28.66 -2.87 5.57
CA THR A 224 29.19 -4.21 5.23
C THR A 224 30.47 -4.15 4.38
N GLN A 225 30.81 -2.97 3.82
CA GLN A 225 32.04 -2.81 3.02
C GLN A 225 33.31 -2.55 3.87
N GLU A 226 33.18 -2.11 5.11
CA GLU A 226 34.36 -1.86 5.98
C GLU A 226 34.89 -3.12 6.67
N VAL A 227 34.17 -4.22 6.67
CA VAL A 227 34.59 -5.47 7.36
C VAL A 227 35.41 -6.40 6.45
N LEU A 228 35.43 -6.18 5.15
CA LEU A 228 36.15 -7.07 4.19
C LEU A 228 37.50 -6.51 3.68
N SER A 229 37.92 -5.33 4.17
CA SER A 229 39.19 -4.73 3.75
C SER A 229 40.27 -4.65 4.85
N GLY A 230 40.08 -5.30 5.97
CA GLY A 230 41.06 -5.31 7.06
C GLY A 230 41.48 -6.72 7.41
N ASP A 231 42.47 -7.27 6.71
CA ASP A 231 43.48 -8.13 7.28
C ASP A 231 44.55 -8.47 6.21
N GLY A 232 45.47 -7.53 6.04
CA GLY A 232 46.80 -7.81 5.49
C GLY A 232 47.71 -8.17 6.66
N ILE A 233 47.93 -9.46 6.86
CA ILE A 233 48.98 -9.94 7.77
C ILE A 233 50.27 -9.87 7.00
N GLU A 234 51.11 -8.85 7.26
CA GLU A 234 52.56 -8.92 6.96
C GLU A 234 53.26 -9.68 8.06
N GLY A 235 53.81 -10.81 7.69
CA GLY A 235 54.74 -11.55 8.52
C GLY A 235 56.09 -10.86 8.59
N ALA A 236 56.67 -10.81 9.80
CA ALA A 236 58.04 -10.41 10.05
C ALA A 236 58.87 -11.62 10.44
N ASN A 237 60.04 -11.67 9.85
CA ASN A 237 61.21 -12.44 10.28
C ASN A 237 61.56 -12.25 11.77
#